data_22ad8f58a2ddb93089ab921f5b2b83ef
#
_entry.id   22ad8f58a2ddb93089ab921f5b2b83ef
#
_cell.length_a   1.000
_cell.length_b   1.000
_cell.length_c   1.000
_cell.angle_alpha   90.00
_cell.angle_beta   90.00
_cell.angle_gamma   90.00
#
_symmetry.space_group_name_H-M   'P 1'
#
loop_
_entity.id
_entity.type
_entity.pdbx_description
1 polymer ?
#
loop_
_entity_poly.entity_id
_entity_poly.type
_entity_poly.pdbx_seq_one_letter_code
_entity_poly.pdbx_strand_id
1 'polypeptide(L)'
;MNYGLIEQIKSQLGANGLPYAIPIHPNLVHLTLGLFIVAVTFDIVGAFYVLEKPVFKFLAIPATRASLFDVGWYNMLACAIITFFTVAAGFYEIMLAQPSAEIKSAWGLQAFETMLWHGVGGVVLLTLIVVMTVWRGFQRYVWRKDRVQYYINTFFGFIHIPQFT
;
A
#
# COMPACT_ATOMS: atom_id res chain seq x y z
N MET A 1 35.63 -18.00 -22.14
CA MET A 1 34.44 -17.29 -21.67
C MET A 1 33.51 -17.10 -22.86
N ASN A 2 32.28 -17.61 -22.79
CA ASN A 2 31.42 -17.77 -23.99
C ASN A 2 30.75 -16.44 -24.30
N TYR A 3 31.38 -15.59 -25.14
CA TYR A 3 30.87 -14.26 -25.52
C TYR A 3 29.44 -14.31 -26.10
N GLY A 4 29.08 -15.41 -26.78
CA GLY A 4 27.73 -15.60 -27.32
C GLY A 4 26.63 -15.73 -26.24
N LEU A 5 26.95 -16.31 -25.07
CA LEU A 5 26.00 -16.42 -23.97
C LEU A 5 25.74 -15.05 -23.34
N ILE A 6 26.79 -14.21 -23.22
CA ILE A 6 26.66 -12.85 -22.67
C ILE A 6 25.82 -11.97 -23.59
N GLU A 7 26.05 -12.05 -24.89
CA GLU A 7 25.24 -11.34 -25.89
C GLU A 7 23.77 -11.81 -25.90
N GLN A 8 23.55 -13.10 -25.79
CA GLN A 8 22.20 -13.68 -25.71
C GLN A 8 21.47 -13.24 -24.42
N ILE A 9 22.16 -13.20 -23.27
CA ILE A 9 21.61 -12.68 -22.02
C ILE A 9 21.29 -11.20 -22.14
N LYS A 10 22.21 -10.40 -22.72
CA LYS A 10 21.97 -8.97 -22.96
C LYS A 10 20.76 -8.70 -23.85
N SER A 11 20.53 -9.52 -24.88
CA SER A 11 19.38 -9.38 -25.77
C SER A 11 18.04 -9.76 -25.08
N GLN A 12 18.10 -10.51 -23.99
CA GLN A 12 16.93 -10.89 -23.19
C GLN A 12 16.69 -9.94 -22.01
N LEU A 13 17.58 -8.98 -21.76
CA LEU A 13 17.38 -7.97 -20.73
C LEU A 13 16.24 -7.03 -21.15
N GLY A 14 15.30 -6.77 -20.21
CA GLY A 14 14.26 -5.77 -20.42
C GLY A 14 14.81 -4.37 -20.58
N ALA A 15 13.95 -3.40 -20.90
CA ALA A 15 14.30 -2.01 -21.12
C ALA A 15 15.11 -1.35 -19.98
N ASN A 16 15.07 -1.92 -18.78
CA ASN A 16 15.78 -1.46 -17.58
C ASN A 16 17.11 -2.21 -17.33
N GLY A 17 17.59 -3.03 -18.26
CA GLY A 17 18.77 -3.88 -18.07
C GLY A 17 18.57 -5.03 -17.10
N LEU A 18 17.33 -5.40 -16.79
CA LEU A 18 16.98 -6.48 -15.89
C LEU A 18 16.75 -7.81 -16.64
N PRO A 19 16.97 -8.97 -16.00
CA PRO A 19 16.85 -10.29 -16.65
C PRO A 19 15.39 -10.72 -16.95
N TYR A 20 14.45 -9.77 -16.99
CA TYR A 20 13.04 -9.99 -17.33
C TYR A 20 12.47 -8.77 -18.07
N ALA A 21 11.57 -9.06 -19.03
CA ALA A 21 11.01 -8.06 -19.92
C ALA A 21 9.95 -7.17 -19.25
N ILE A 22 9.32 -7.65 -18.16
CA ILE A 22 8.24 -6.94 -17.49
C ILE A 22 8.82 -6.11 -16.33
N PRO A 23 8.62 -4.79 -16.28
CA PRO A 23 9.09 -3.94 -15.20
C PRO A 23 8.26 -4.19 -13.92
N ILE A 24 8.68 -5.15 -13.10
CA ILE A 24 7.92 -5.60 -11.92
C ILE A 24 7.80 -4.48 -10.88
N HIS A 25 8.93 -3.90 -10.46
CA HIS A 25 8.93 -2.84 -9.45
C HIS A 25 8.10 -1.61 -9.85
N PRO A 26 8.25 -1.02 -11.05
CA PRO A 26 7.42 0.10 -11.47
C PRO A 26 5.92 -0.22 -11.45
N ASN A 27 5.53 -1.42 -11.91
CA ASN A 27 4.13 -1.84 -11.88
C ASN A 27 3.58 -1.96 -10.46
N LEU A 28 4.36 -2.52 -9.53
CA LEU A 28 4.00 -2.60 -8.12
C LEU A 28 3.93 -1.20 -7.48
N VAL A 29 4.81 -0.27 -7.85
CA VAL A 29 4.75 1.14 -7.39
C VAL A 29 3.43 1.78 -7.81
N HIS A 30 3.03 1.64 -9.08
CA HIS A 30 1.76 2.21 -9.56
C HIS A 30 0.55 1.60 -8.83
N LEU A 31 0.57 0.28 -8.59
CA LEU A 31 -0.49 -0.38 -7.82
C LEU A 31 -0.54 0.11 -6.37
N THR A 32 0.61 0.23 -5.71
CA THR A 32 0.72 0.77 -4.35
C THR A 32 0.14 2.18 -4.26
N LEU A 33 0.58 3.07 -5.17
CA LEU A 33 0.10 4.46 -5.20
C LEU A 33 -1.40 4.53 -5.51
N GLY A 34 -1.89 3.74 -6.45
CA GLY A 34 -3.31 3.67 -6.79
C GLY A 34 -4.16 3.27 -5.58
N LEU A 35 -3.79 2.20 -4.89
CA LEU A 35 -4.49 1.73 -3.69
C LEU A 35 -4.44 2.76 -2.55
N PHE A 36 -3.30 3.43 -2.36
CA PHE A 36 -3.14 4.47 -1.35
C PHE A 36 -4.04 5.68 -1.63
N ILE A 37 -4.02 6.18 -2.87
CA ILE A 37 -4.86 7.30 -3.29
C ILE A 37 -6.33 6.97 -3.10
N VAL A 38 -6.77 5.79 -3.55
CA VAL A 38 -8.15 5.32 -3.35
C VAL A 38 -8.50 5.26 -1.87
N ALA A 39 -7.64 4.66 -1.04
CA ALA A 39 -7.87 4.55 0.40
C ALA A 39 -8.07 5.94 1.05
N VAL A 40 -7.15 6.87 0.79
CA VAL A 40 -7.21 8.23 1.35
C VAL A 40 -8.42 8.99 0.82
N THR A 41 -8.73 8.88 -0.47
CA THR A 41 -9.91 9.53 -1.07
C THR A 41 -11.19 9.07 -0.39
N PHE A 42 -11.39 7.76 -0.22
CA PHE A 42 -12.58 7.25 0.44
C PHE A 42 -12.66 7.63 1.93
N ASP A 43 -11.53 7.79 2.59
CA ASP A 43 -11.49 8.29 3.97
C ASP A 43 -11.90 9.76 4.07
N ILE A 44 -11.39 10.58 3.15
CA ILE A 44 -11.74 12.00 3.08
C ILE A 44 -13.25 12.14 2.79
N VAL A 45 -13.74 11.44 1.76
CA VAL A 45 -15.17 11.46 1.42
C VAL A 45 -16.02 10.95 2.58
N GLY A 46 -15.59 9.88 3.26
CA GLY A 46 -16.26 9.37 4.46
C GLY A 46 -16.25 10.36 5.63
N ALA A 47 -15.16 11.11 5.82
CA ALA A 47 -15.08 12.15 6.84
C ALA A 47 -16.05 13.31 6.57
N PHE A 48 -16.14 13.73 5.32
CA PHE A 48 -17.02 14.80 4.87
C PHE A 48 -18.40 14.32 4.36
N TYR A 49 -18.79 13.10 4.66
CA TYR A 49 -20.01 12.45 4.16
C TYR A 49 -21.29 13.30 4.32
N VAL A 50 -21.38 14.07 5.40
CA VAL A 50 -22.54 14.92 5.65
C VAL A 50 -22.72 15.96 4.53
N LEU A 51 -21.61 16.51 4.02
CA LEU A 51 -21.60 17.50 2.92
C LEU A 51 -21.82 16.82 1.55
N GLU A 52 -21.33 15.59 1.40
CA GLU A 52 -21.42 14.82 0.15
C GLU A 52 -22.73 14.05 -0.02
N LYS A 53 -23.50 13.90 1.07
CA LYS A 53 -24.77 13.15 1.06
C LYS A 53 -25.77 13.61 -0.03
N PRO A 54 -25.96 14.91 -0.30
CA PRO A 54 -26.82 15.35 -1.39
C PRO A 54 -26.34 14.88 -2.76
N VAL A 55 -25.02 14.87 -3.00
CA VAL A 55 -24.39 14.43 -4.26
C VAL A 55 -24.62 12.94 -4.47
N PHE A 56 -24.38 12.11 -3.45
CA PHE A 56 -24.65 10.68 -3.52
C PHE A 56 -26.12 10.37 -3.79
N LYS A 57 -27.03 11.13 -3.15
CA LYS A 57 -28.47 11.01 -3.41
C LYS A 57 -28.83 11.37 -4.83
N PHE A 58 -28.26 12.45 -5.36
CA PHE A 58 -28.47 12.88 -6.75
C PHE A 58 -27.98 11.84 -7.76
N LEU A 59 -26.82 11.23 -7.49
CA LEU A 59 -26.23 10.19 -8.34
C LEU A 59 -26.85 8.80 -8.14
N ALA A 60 -27.86 8.67 -7.27
CA ALA A 60 -28.48 7.39 -6.88
C ALA A 60 -27.47 6.35 -6.36
N ILE A 61 -26.37 6.81 -5.72
CA ILE A 61 -25.35 5.92 -5.14
C ILE A 61 -25.75 5.60 -3.70
N PRO A 62 -26.00 4.32 -3.34
CA PRO A 62 -26.38 3.92 -1.99
C PRO A 62 -25.16 3.87 -1.06
N ALA A 63 -24.44 5.00 -0.93
CA ALA A 63 -23.28 5.10 -0.06
C ALA A 63 -23.70 5.44 1.37
N THR A 64 -23.01 4.83 2.33
CA THR A 64 -23.07 5.20 3.74
C THR A 64 -21.67 5.61 4.23
N ARG A 65 -21.62 6.42 5.28
CA ARG A 65 -20.34 6.79 5.89
C ARG A 65 -19.50 5.55 6.26
N ALA A 66 -20.15 4.51 6.75
CA ALA A 66 -19.48 3.26 7.13
C ALA A 66 -18.92 2.53 5.92
N SER A 67 -19.69 2.43 4.82
CA SER A 67 -19.22 1.77 3.60
C SER A 67 -18.03 2.49 2.95
N LEU A 68 -18.01 3.83 3.00
CA LEU A 68 -16.87 4.61 2.50
C LEU A 68 -15.60 4.32 3.29
N PHE A 69 -15.68 4.33 4.63
CA PHE A 69 -14.54 3.92 5.47
C PHE A 69 -14.14 2.45 5.32
N ASP A 70 -15.08 1.57 4.98
CA ASP A 70 -14.77 0.17 4.70
C ASP A 70 -13.95 0.04 3.41
N VAL A 71 -14.33 0.74 2.35
CA VAL A 71 -13.55 0.78 1.10
C VAL A 71 -12.16 1.35 1.36
N GLY A 72 -12.06 2.47 2.08
CA GLY A 72 -10.78 3.04 2.48
C GLY A 72 -9.90 2.07 3.25
N TRP A 73 -10.49 1.36 4.21
CA TRP A 73 -9.78 0.36 5.03
C TRP A 73 -9.22 -0.80 4.19
N TYR A 74 -10.04 -1.43 3.35
CA TYR A 74 -9.58 -2.58 2.56
C TYR A 74 -8.52 -2.18 1.53
N ASN A 75 -8.63 -0.99 0.92
CA ASN A 75 -7.59 -0.49 0.03
C ASN A 75 -6.30 -0.17 0.77
N MET A 76 -6.36 0.39 2.00
CA MET A 76 -5.18 0.64 2.82
C MET A 76 -4.48 -0.67 3.24
N LEU A 77 -5.26 -1.69 3.61
CA LEU A 77 -4.72 -3.02 3.94
C LEU A 77 -4.05 -3.67 2.73
N ALA A 78 -4.70 -3.65 1.57
CA ALA A 78 -4.13 -4.14 0.33
C ALA A 78 -2.87 -3.35 -0.06
N CYS A 79 -2.89 -2.02 0.08
CA CYS A 79 -1.73 -1.15 -0.13
C CYS A 79 -0.56 -1.56 0.78
N ALA A 80 -0.79 -1.78 2.08
CA ALA A 80 0.25 -2.20 3.01
C ALA A 80 0.90 -3.53 2.58
N ILE A 81 0.09 -4.51 2.18
CA ILE A 81 0.59 -5.81 1.71
C ILE A 81 1.44 -5.63 0.43
N ILE A 82 0.90 -4.93 -0.58
CA ILE A 82 1.60 -4.73 -1.86
C ILE A 82 2.89 -3.93 -1.67
N THR A 83 2.92 -2.96 -0.75
CA THR A 83 4.12 -2.15 -0.50
C THR A 83 5.31 -2.99 -0.05
N PHE A 84 5.10 -4.07 0.72
CA PHE A 84 6.19 -5.01 1.06
C PHE A 84 6.80 -5.63 -0.19
N PHE A 85 5.97 -6.10 -1.12
CA PHE A 85 6.46 -6.66 -2.39
C PHE A 85 7.10 -5.60 -3.26
N THR A 86 6.56 -4.38 -3.27
CA THR A 86 7.12 -3.25 -4.02
C THR A 86 8.53 -2.92 -3.54
N VAL A 87 8.72 -2.81 -2.22
CA VAL A 87 10.03 -2.50 -1.62
C VAL A 87 11.00 -3.66 -1.84
N ALA A 88 10.56 -4.91 -1.65
CA ALA A 88 11.40 -6.08 -1.91
C ALA A 88 11.85 -6.15 -3.38
N ALA A 89 10.93 -5.92 -4.34
CA ALA A 89 11.26 -5.87 -5.77
C ALA A 89 12.26 -4.72 -6.07
N GLY A 90 12.06 -3.55 -5.46
CA GLY A 90 12.96 -2.41 -5.63
C GLY A 90 14.38 -2.71 -5.13
N PHE A 91 14.53 -3.33 -3.96
CA PHE A 91 15.85 -3.75 -3.47
C PHE A 91 16.48 -4.82 -4.36
N TYR A 92 15.70 -5.78 -4.85
CA TYR A 92 16.16 -6.78 -5.78
C TYR A 92 16.69 -6.13 -7.07
N GLU A 93 15.96 -5.17 -7.63
CA GLU A 93 16.39 -4.43 -8.82
C GLU A 93 17.66 -3.59 -8.56
N ILE A 94 17.78 -2.94 -7.39
CA ILE A 94 19.01 -2.20 -7.02
C ILE A 94 20.22 -3.14 -6.95
N MET A 95 20.06 -4.35 -6.43
CA MET A 95 21.18 -5.32 -6.35
C MET A 95 21.61 -5.83 -7.72
N LEU A 96 20.69 -5.93 -8.68
CA LEU A 96 20.98 -6.38 -10.04
C LEU A 96 21.46 -5.25 -10.96
N ALA A 97 20.99 -4.03 -10.72
CA ALA A 97 21.33 -2.88 -11.55
C ALA A 97 22.79 -2.46 -11.31
N GLN A 98 23.50 -2.28 -12.42
CA GLN A 98 24.85 -1.71 -12.43
C GLN A 98 24.80 -0.37 -13.19
N PRO A 99 24.31 0.71 -12.56
CA PRO A 99 24.21 1.99 -13.22
C PRO A 99 25.59 2.53 -13.59
N SER A 100 25.73 3.06 -14.80
CA SER A 100 26.96 3.72 -15.24
C SER A 100 27.24 4.94 -14.34
N ALA A 101 28.51 5.10 -13.92
CA ALA A 101 28.94 6.24 -13.13
C ALA A 101 28.83 7.59 -13.89
N GLU A 102 28.70 7.55 -15.21
CA GLU A 102 28.55 8.72 -16.05
C GLU A 102 27.12 9.30 -16.04
N ILE A 103 26.13 8.48 -15.67
CA ILE A 103 24.73 8.90 -15.64
C ILE A 103 24.45 9.64 -14.33
N LYS A 104 24.02 10.90 -14.47
CA LYS A 104 23.60 11.74 -13.35
C LYS A 104 22.10 12.05 -13.43
N SER A 105 21.47 12.16 -12.27
CA SER A 105 20.10 12.66 -12.16
C SER A 105 20.00 14.14 -12.53
N ALA A 106 18.79 14.64 -12.74
CA ALA A 106 18.52 16.06 -12.99
C ALA A 106 19.05 16.98 -11.87
N TRP A 107 19.31 16.47 -10.68
CA TRP A 107 19.87 17.18 -9.52
C TRP A 107 21.38 16.98 -9.34
N GLY A 108 22.06 16.39 -10.32
CA GLY A 108 23.50 16.17 -10.32
C GLY A 108 23.99 14.99 -9.47
N LEU A 109 23.08 14.24 -8.84
CA LEU A 109 23.43 13.02 -8.10
C LEU A 109 23.80 11.90 -9.08
N GLN A 110 24.75 11.07 -8.72
CA GLN A 110 25.06 9.86 -9.47
C GLN A 110 23.85 8.91 -9.49
N ALA A 111 23.73 8.11 -10.53
CA ALA A 111 22.60 7.19 -10.68
C ALA A 111 22.44 6.25 -9.46
N PHE A 112 23.55 5.73 -8.93
CA PHE A 112 23.55 4.88 -7.74
C PHE A 112 23.05 5.61 -6.48
N GLU A 113 23.48 6.86 -6.25
CA GLU A 113 23.01 7.67 -5.13
C GLU A 113 21.51 7.94 -5.23
N THR A 114 21.02 8.25 -6.44
CA THR A 114 19.59 8.43 -6.69
C THR A 114 18.81 7.18 -6.37
N MET A 115 19.31 6.00 -6.75
CA MET A 115 18.68 4.71 -6.45
C MET A 115 18.65 4.43 -4.93
N LEU A 116 19.74 4.72 -4.21
CA LEU A 116 19.79 4.58 -2.75
C LEU A 116 18.78 5.48 -2.05
N TRP A 117 18.71 6.76 -2.42
CA TRP A 117 17.73 7.69 -1.85
C TRP A 117 16.30 7.29 -2.18
N HIS A 118 16.05 6.76 -3.39
CA HIS A 118 14.76 6.18 -3.75
C HIS A 118 14.42 4.98 -2.86
N GLY A 119 15.38 4.09 -2.60
CA GLY A 119 15.23 2.95 -1.69
C GLY A 119 14.91 3.37 -0.26
N VAL A 120 15.64 4.38 0.27
CA VAL A 120 15.35 4.95 1.60
C VAL A 120 13.93 5.52 1.65
N GLY A 121 13.53 6.29 0.62
CA GLY A 121 12.18 6.82 0.50
C GLY A 121 11.11 5.72 0.47
N GLY A 122 11.38 4.62 -0.22
CA GLY A 122 10.52 3.43 -0.27
C GLY A 122 10.31 2.81 1.12
N VAL A 123 11.38 2.65 1.91
CA VAL A 123 11.30 2.12 3.29
C VAL A 123 10.53 3.08 4.20
N VAL A 124 10.76 4.37 4.10
CA VAL A 124 10.01 5.38 4.87
C VAL A 124 8.53 5.31 4.53
N LEU A 125 8.19 5.26 3.23
CA LEU A 125 6.80 5.14 2.78
C LEU A 125 6.14 3.85 3.29
N LEU A 126 6.83 2.71 3.20
CA LEU A 126 6.36 1.43 3.75
C LEU A 126 6.04 1.58 5.24
N THR A 127 6.97 2.17 6.01
CA THR A 127 6.77 2.36 7.45
C THR A 127 5.54 3.21 7.74
N LEU A 128 5.37 4.32 7.02
CA LEU A 128 4.19 5.20 7.17
C LEU A 128 2.89 4.46 6.84
N ILE A 129 2.84 3.73 5.72
CA ILE A 129 1.65 2.96 5.31
C ILE A 129 1.30 1.90 6.37
N VAL A 130 2.30 1.18 6.89
CA VAL A 130 2.10 0.15 7.93
C VAL A 130 1.58 0.80 9.22
N VAL A 131 2.21 1.89 9.68
CA VAL A 131 1.76 2.62 10.89
C VAL A 131 0.34 3.12 10.72
N MET A 132 -0.01 3.72 9.59
CA MET A 132 -1.37 4.17 9.29
C MET A 132 -2.36 3.01 9.27
N THR A 133 -1.98 1.88 8.69
CA THR A 133 -2.83 0.68 8.62
C THR A 133 -3.09 0.12 10.03
N VAL A 134 -2.04 -0.01 10.85
CA VAL A 134 -2.15 -0.45 12.25
C VAL A 134 -3.03 0.50 13.05
N TRP A 135 -2.79 1.82 12.96
CA TRP A 135 -3.59 2.84 13.63
C TRP A 135 -5.08 2.73 13.27
N ARG A 136 -5.39 2.61 11.97
CA ARG A 136 -6.76 2.43 11.51
C ARG A 136 -7.36 1.11 11.97
N GLY A 137 -6.56 0.05 12.02
CA GLY A 137 -6.96 -1.22 12.60
C GLY A 137 -7.39 -1.07 14.07
N PHE A 138 -6.61 -0.36 14.88
CA PHE A 138 -6.96 -0.04 16.27
C PHE A 138 -8.27 0.76 16.34
N GLN A 139 -8.42 1.82 15.54
CA GLN A 139 -9.66 2.59 15.50
C GLN A 139 -10.88 1.74 15.12
N ARG A 140 -10.70 0.82 14.18
CA ARG A 140 -11.79 -0.01 13.68
C ARG A 140 -12.18 -1.14 14.62
N TYR A 141 -11.21 -1.81 15.21
CA TYR A 141 -11.44 -3.07 15.92
C TYR A 141 -11.36 -2.94 17.44
N VAL A 142 -10.59 -1.98 17.96
CA VAL A 142 -10.37 -1.85 19.40
C VAL A 142 -11.19 -0.71 19.99
N TRP A 143 -11.24 0.46 19.34
CA TRP A 143 -11.87 1.65 19.92
C TRP A 143 -13.34 1.84 19.56
N ARG A 144 -13.90 1.03 18.68
CA ARG A 144 -15.34 1.05 18.40
C ARG A 144 -16.12 0.49 19.57
N LYS A 145 -16.89 1.33 20.26
CA LYS A 145 -17.72 0.95 21.42
C LYS A 145 -18.61 -0.28 21.13
N ASP A 146 -19.17 -0.36 19.94
CA ASP A 146 -20.07 -1.44 19.52
C ASP A 146 -19.39 -2.81 19.49
N ARG A 147 -18.08 -2.84 19.19
CA ARG A 147 -17.28 -4.08 19.15
C ARG A 147 -16.82 -4.50 20.53
N VAL A 148 -16.42 -3.53 21.35
CA VAL A 148 -16.08 -3.80 22.76
C VAL A 148 -17.29 -4.42 23.45
N GLN A 149 -18.49 -3.89 23.23
CA GLN A 149 -19.74 -4.47 23.76
C GLN A 149 -20.00 -5.87 23.19
N TYR A 150 -19.76 -6.12 21.91
CA TYR A 150 -19.88 -7.45 21.31
C TYR A 150 -18.92 -8.46 21.93
N TYR A 151 -17.64 -8.11 22.12
CA TYR A 151 -16.66 -8.98 22.76
C TYR A 151 -16.99 -9.19 24.24
N ILE A 152 -17.43 -8.18 24.96
CA ILE A 152 -17.89 -8.29 26.33
C ILE A 152 -19.09 -9.24 26.38
N ASN A 153 -20.11 -9.04 25.56
CA ASN A 153 -21.29 -9.90 25.53
C ASN A 153 -20.96 -11.33 25.10
N THR A 154 -20.03 -11.53 24.17
CA THR A 154 -19.60 -12.87 23.75
C THR A 154 -18.78 -13.55 24.84
N PHE A 155 -17.87 -12.83 25.50
CA PHE A 155 -17.06 -13.38 26.59
C PHE A 155 -17.89 -13.67 27.83
N PHE A 156 -18.81 -12.79 28.24
CA PHE A 156 -19.71 -12.99 29.37
C PHE A 156 -20.91 -13.90 29.04
N GLY A 157 -21.31 -14.02 27.77
CA GLY A 157 -22.30 -15.00 27.33
C GLY A 157 -21.82 -16.44 27.44
N PHE A 158 -20.52 -16.70 27.48
CA PHE A 158 -19.91 -17.98 27.83
C PHE A 158 -19.93 -18.23 29.35
N ILE A 159 -20.00 -17.20 30.18
CA ILE A 159 -20.19 -17.30 31.61
C ILE A 159 -21.70 -17.13 31.82
N HIS A 160 -22.41 -18.25 31.86
CA HIS A 160 -23.84 -18.31 32.13
C HIS A 160 -24.09 -17.74 33.54
N ILE A 161 -24.31 -16.43 33.62
CA ILE A 161 -24.81 -15.81 34.84
C ILE A 161 -26.35 -15.99 34.79
N PRO A 162 -26.97 -16.82 35.65
CA PRO A 162 -28.41 -16.91 35.72
C PRO A 162 -28.93 -15.52 36.06
N GLN A 163 -29.79 -14.98 35.23
CA GLN A 163 -30.54 -13.78 35.57
C GLN A 163 -31.49 -14.17 36.68
N PHE A 164 -31.20 -13.75 37.92
CA PHE A 164 -32.18 -13.81 39.00
C PHE A 164 -33.29 -12.82 38.65
N THR A 165 -34.46 -13.39 38.35
CA THR A 165 -35.75 -12.66 38.28
C THR A 165 -36.16 -12.22 39.66
#